data_59bf6680cf2e295ecd3ec95a46ce8256
#
_entry.id   59bf6680cf2e295ecd3ec95a46ce8256
#
_cell.length_a   1.000
_cell.length_b   1.000
_cell.length_c   1.000
_cell.angle_alpha   90.00
_cell.angle_beta   90.00
_cell.angle_gamma   90.00
#
_symmetry.space_group_name_H-M   'P 1'
#
loop_
_entity.id
_entity.type
_entity.pdbx_description
1 polymer ?
#
loop_
_entity_poly.entity_id
_entity_poly.type
_entity_poly.pdbx_seq_one_letter_code
_entity_poly.pdbx_strand_id
1 'polypeptide(L)'
;MELNYKCEHCGKMFAKEKTLVIHVCEQKRRYLSRDERHVQAGLLTYQRFYELTQKSKAAKTFEEFASSPYYTAFVKFGSFMINTAPIYPERFIDYVIKSGVKLDHWCRDELYDAYIRELIKIEPADGAIQRTIKTMMEWADANSAPWEHYFQYVNLNRATHDIKEGLISPWLVLNTRSGKELLQRMNDEQLEIVGPIVDPQFWIRRFKSLPADVELIKDVVKEAKIL
;
A
#
# COMPACT_ATOMS: atom_id res chain seq x y z
N MET A 1 -31.27 -2.94 -45.22
CA MET A 1 -30.56 -4.06 -44.58
C MET A 1 -31.06 -4.12 -43.14
N GLU A 2 -31.70 -5.22 -42.74
CA GLU A 2 -32.10 -5.41 -41.36
C GLU A 2 -30.88 -5.65 -40.51
N LEU A 3 -30.79 -4.93 -39.36
CA LEU A 3 -29.71 -5.06 -38.40
C LEU A 3 -30.14 -6.08 -37.32
N ASN A 4 -29.70 -7.35 -37.44
CA ASN A 4 -30.23 -8.45 -36.64
C ASN A 4 -29.29 -8.89 -35.49
N TYR A 5 -28.04 -8.40 -35.48
CA TYR A 5 -27.03 -8.87 -34.54
C TYR A 5 -26.61 -7.75 -33.57
N LYS A 6 -26.94 -7.85 -32.32
CA LYS A 6 -26.66 -6.84 -31.27
C LYS A 6 -25.46 -7.23 -30.43
N CYS A 7 -24.53 -6.30 -30.19
CA CYS A 7 -23.47 -6.49 -29.21
C CYS A 7 -24.05 -6.36 -27.81
N GLU A 8 -23.90 -7.40 -26.98
CA GLU A 8 -24.39 -7.45 -25.60
C GLU A 8 -23.71 -6.40 -24.71
N HIS A 9 -22.46 -6.02 -25.05
CA HIS A 9 -21.68 -5.09 -24.24
C HIS A 9 -21.95 -3.62 -24.54
N CYS A 10 -22.04 -3.23 -25.82
CA CYS A 10 -22.20 -1.81 -26.20
C CYS A 10 -23.54 -1.48 -26.90
N GLY A 11 -24.38 -2.48 -27.12
CA GLY A 11 -25.69 -2.30 -27.76
C GLY A 11 -25.65 -2.02 -29.26
N LYS A 12 -24.46 -1.92 -29.88
CA LYS A 12 -24.33 -1.65 -31.34
C LYS A 12 -24.91 -2.80 -32.18
N MET A 13 -25.68 -2.45 -33.20
CA MET A 13 -26.32 -3.40 -34.12
C MET A 13 -25.47 -3.62 -35.36
N PHE A 14 -25.46 -4.85 -35.87
CA PHE A 14 -24.72 -5.26 -37.07
C PHE A 14 -25.62 -6.04 -38.02
N ALA A 15 -25.37 -5.90 -39.31
CA ALA A 15 -26.10 -6.61 -40.36
C ALA A 15 -25.62 -8.05 -40.58
N LYS A 16 -24.40 -8.39 -40.12
CA LYS A 16 -23.77 -9.71 -40.29
C LYS A 16 -23.21 -10.21 -38.99
N GLU A 17 -23.45 -11.50 -38.68
CA GLU A 17 -22.92 -12.18 -37.50
C GLU A 17 -21.37 -12.13 -37.43
N LYS A 18 -20.70 -12.40 -38.57
CA LYS A 18 -19.22 -12.32 -38.65
C LYS A 18 -18.67 -10.98 -38.19
N THR A 19 -19.40 -9.87 -38.49
CA THR A 19 -18.97 -8.54 -38.05
C THR A 19 -19.16 -8.35 -36.54
N LEU A 20 -20.21 -8.94 -35.96
CA LEU A 20 -20.40 -8.95 -34.51
C LEU A 20 -19.30 -9.77 -33.80
N VAL A 21 -18.95 -10.94 -34.33
CA VAL A 21 -17.93 -11.83 -33.76
C VAL A 21 -16.57 -11.14 -33.63
N ILE A 22 -16.15 -10.43 -34.68
CA ILE A 22 -14.87 -9.69 -34.68
C ILE A 22 -14.95 -8.31 -34.02
N HIS A 23 -16.16 -7.88 -33.62
CA HIS A 23 -16.35 -6.59 -32.99
C HIS A 23 -15.77 -6.58 -31.55
N VAL A 24 -14.82 -5.69 -31.33
CA VAL A 24 -14.22 -5.45 -29.99
C VAL A 24 -14.46 -3.99 -29.63
N CYS A 25 -15.52 -3.74 -28.84
CA CYS A 25 -15.77 -2.43 -28.26
C CYS A 25 -15.04 -2.30 -26.91
N GLU A 26 -14.99 -1.07 -26.42
CA GLU A 26 -14.35 -0.77 -25.14
C GLU A 26 -14.98 -1.56 -23.98
N GLN A 27 -16.30 -1.61 -23.90
CA GLN A 27 -17.02 -2.36 -22.87
C GLN A 27 -16.69 -3.87 -22.94
N LYS A 28 -16.60 -4.45 -24.15
CA LYS A 28 -16.18 -5.85 -24.31
C LYS A 28 -14.75 -6.06 -23.82
N ARG A 29 -13.82 -5.14 -24.13
CA ARG A 29 -12.44 -5.21 -23.62
C ARG A 29 -12.40 -5.15 -22.11
N ARG A 30 -13.12 -4.19 -21.49
CA ARG A 30 -13.22 -4.06 -20.03
C ARG A 30 -13.78 -5.33 -19.39
N TYR A 31 -14.76 -5.95 -20.02
CA TYR A 31 -15.36 -7.21 -19.54
C TYR A 31 -14.39 -8.39 -19.65
N LEU A 32 -13.63 -8.51 -20.72
CA LEU A 32 -12.64 -9.56 -20.92
C LEU A 32 -11.47 -9.46 -19.92
N SER A 33 -11.10 -8.25 -19.51
CA SER A 33 -10.03 -8.03 -18.52
C SER A 33 -10.52 -8.04 -17.06
N ARG A 34 -11.79 -8.35 -16.81
CA ARG A 34 -12.38 -8.27 -15.47
C ARG A 34 -11.63 -9.03 -14.39
N ASP A 35 -11.05 -10.19 -14.73
CA ASP A 35 -10.37 -11.08 -13.79
C ASP A 35 -8.88 -10.71 -13.59
N GLU A 36 -8.38 -9.69 -14.27
CA GLU A 36 -7.02 -9.20 -14.10
C GLU A 36 -6.87 -8.53 -12.73
N ARG A 37 -5.76 -8.81 -12.04
CA ARG A 37 -5.51 -8.34 -10.65
C ARG A 37 -5.70 -6.84 -10.48
N HIS A 38 -5.19 -6.04 -11.39
CA HIS A 38 -5.29 -4.58 -11.34
C HIS A 38 -6.73 -4.08 -11.59
N VAL A 39 -7.53 -4.79 -12.38
CA VAL A 39 -8.95 -4.48 -12.61
C VAL A 39 -9.76 -4.80 -11.36
N GLN A 40 -9.48 -5.94 -10.71
CA GLN A 40 -10.12 -6.32 -9.44
C GLN A 40 -9.77 -5.33 -8.31
N ALA A 41 -8.51 -4.91 -8.20
CA ALA A 41 -8.10 -3.88 -7.24
C ALA A 41 -8.79 -2.53 -7.51
N GLY A 42 -8.96 -2.18 -8.79
CA GLY A 42 -9.72 -1.00 -9.21
C GLY A 42 -11.21 -1.09 -8.86
N LEU A 43 -11.83 -2.25 -9.06
CA LEU A 43 -13.22 -2.52 -8.69
C LEU A 43 -13.43 -2.39 -7.17
N LEU A 44 -12.56 -3.03 -6.38
CA LEU A 44 -12.60 -2.95 -4.92
C LEU A 44 -12.53 -1.49 -4.44
N THR A 45 -11.61 -0.72 -5.02
CA THR A 45 -11.46 0.71 -4.70
C THR A 45 -12.69 1.52 -5.13
N TYR A 46 -13.26 1.22 -6.30
CA TYR A 46 -14.50 1.83 -6.79
C TYR A 46 -15.69 1.57 -5.84
N GLN A 47 -15.86 0.33 -5.41
CA GLN A 47 -16.90 -0.05 -4.44
C GLN A 47 -16.72 0.70 -3.13
N ARG A 48 -15.48 0.74 -2.59
CA ARG A 48 -15.17 1.42 -1.35
C ARG A 48 -15.38 2.95 -1.45
N PHE A 49 -15.05 3.54 -2.60
CA PHE A 49 -15.32 4.96 -2.85
C PHE A 49 -16.80 5.29 -2.73
N TYR A 50 -17.68 4.51 -3.37
CA TYR A 50 -19.12 4.75 -3.32
C TYR A 50 -19.73 4.43 -1.94
N GLU A 51 -19.21 3.44 -1.25
CA GLU A 51 -19.59 3.14 0.13
C GLU A 51 -19.33 4.34 1.06
N LEU A 52 -18.12 4.90 1.01
CA LEU A 52 -17.71 5.97 1.90
C LEU A 52 -18.29 7.34 1.52
N THR A 53 -18.43 7.64 0.24
CA THR A 53 -18.84 8.98 -0.23
C THR A 53 -20.35 9.12 -0.40
N GLN A 54 -21.03 8.05 -0.80
CA GLN A 54 -22.48 8.07 -1.08
C GLN A 54 -23.31 7.23 -0.09
N LYS A 55 -22.65 6.58 0.90
CA LYS A 55 -23.31 5.69 1.87
C LYS A 55 -24.13 4.60 1.18
N SER A 56 -23.65 4.11 0.02
CA SER A 56 -24.32 3.06 -0.74
C SER A 56 -24.42 1.79 0.10
N LYS A 57 -25.64 1.31 0.35
CA LYS A 57 -25.87 0.06 1.10
C LYS A 57 -25.57 -1.19 0.26
N ALA A 58 -25.69 -1.10 -1.06
CA ALA A 58 -25.38 -2.18 -2.00
C ALA A 58 -24.03 -1.95 -2.62
N ALA A 59 -23.19 -2.98 -2.66
CA ALA A 59 -21.92 -2.92 -3.38
C ALA A 59 -22.15 -2.69 -4.88
N LYS A 60 -21.34 -1.82 -5.47
CA LYS A 60 -21.38 -1.57 -6.91
C LYS A 60 -20.97 -2.82 -7.69
N THR A 61 -21.70 -3.12 -8.78
CA THR A 61 -21.42 -4.27 -9.64
C THR A 61 -20.27 -3.99 -10.60
N PHE A 62 -19.74 -5.06 -11.22
CA PHE A 62 -18.71 -4.90 -12.25
C PHE A 62 -19.26 -4.16 -13.49
N GLU A 63 -20.51 -4.38 -13.85
CA GLU A 63 -21.18 -3.71 -14.99
C GLU A 63 -21.26 -2.19 -14.76
N GLU A 64 -21.63 -1.77 -13.56
CA GLU A 64 -21.62 -0.35 -13.17
C GLU A 64 -20.21 0.23 -13.25
N PHE A 65 -19.20 -0.51 -12.73
CA PHE A 65 -17.81 -0.11 -12.79
C PHE A 65 -17.31 -0.03 -14.25
N ALA A 66 -17.53 -1.08 -15.05
CA ALA A 66 -17.11 -1.13 -16.45
C ALA A 66 -17.75 -0.04 -17.30
N SER A 67 -18.94 0.44 -16.93
CA SER A 67 -19.65 1.53 -17.61
C SER A 67 -19.29 2.91 -17.08
N SER A 68 -18.57 2.98 -15.97
CA SER A 68 -18.20 4.24 -15.34
C SER A 68 -17.24 5.06 -16.21
N PRO A 69 -17.41 6.39 -16.28
CA PRO A 69 -16.43 7.28 -16.91
C PRO A 69 -15.08 7.27 -16.15
N TYR A 70 -15.07 6.85 -14.89
CA TYR A 70 -13.88 6.77 -14.05
C TYR A 70 -13.18 5.41 -14.08
N TYR A 71 -13.66 4.45 -14.88
CA TYR A 71 -13.09 3.09 -14.99
C TYR A 71 -11.56 3.11 -15.12
N THR A 72 -11.05 3.85 -16.10
CA THR A 72 -9.61 3.90 -16.39
C THR A 72 -8.80 4.45 -15.22
N ALA A 73 -9.32 5.44 -14.51
CA ALA A 73 -8.63 6.03 -13.35
C ALA A 73 -8.57 5.05 -12.18
N PHE A 74 -9.66 4.33 -11.88
CA PHE A 74 -9.64 3.30 -10.83
C PHE A 74 -8.77 2.10 -11.21
N VAL A 75 -8.77 1.67 -12.47
CA VAL A 75 -7.88 0.59 -12.94
C VAL A 75 -6.41 1.01 -12.85
N LYS A 76 -6.08 2.26 -13.19
CA LYS A 76 -4.74 2.82 -12.99
C LYS A 76 -4.33 2.81 -11.51
N PHE A 77 -5.24 3.21 -10.63
CA PHE A 77 -5.00 3.13 -9.19
C PHE A 77 -4.84 1.67 -8.72
N GLY A 78 -5.63 0.73 -9.24
CA GLY A 78 -5.46 -0.69 -8.99
C GLY A 78 -4.08 -1.22 -9.39
N SER A 79 -3.54 -0.76 -10.53
CA SER A 79 -2.15 -1.06 -10.94
C SER A 79 -1.14 -0.47 -9.98
N PHE A 80 -1.34 0.76 -9.54
CA PHE A 80 -0.50 1.41 -8.53
C PHE A 80 -0.48 0.63 -7.22
N MET A 81 -1.66 0.22 -6.72
CA MET A 81 -1.79 -0.60 -5.50
C MET A 81 -1.02 -1.92 -5.57
N ILE A 82 -1.01 -2.58 -6.73
CA ILE A 82 -0.28 -3.85 -6.91
C ILE A 82 1.24 -3.60 -6.92
N ASN A 83 1.69 -2.56 -7.61
CA ASN A 83 3.11 -2.26 -7.76
C ASN A 83 3.73 -1.73 -6.45
N THR A 84 2.99 -0.88 -5.74
CA THR A 84 3.42 -0.30 -4.45
C THR A 84 3.29 -1.30 -3.30
N ALA A 85 2.35 -2.27 -3.40
CA ALA A 85 2.02 -3.23 -2.35
C ALA A 85 1.89 -2.57 -0.95
N PRO A 86 0.97 -1.61 -0.78
CA PRO A 86 0.94 -0.74 0.38
C PRO A 86 0.70 -1.53 1.68
N ILE A 87 1.30 -1.04 2.76
CA ILE A 87 1.01 -1.53 4.11
C ILE A 87 -0.45 -1.25 4.41
N TYR A 88 -1.21 -2.30 4.77
CA TYR A 88 -2.67 -2.25 4.99
C TYR A 88 -3.43 -1.61 3.79
N PRO A 89 -3.53 -2.31 2.65
CA PRO A 89 -4.12 -1.78 1.41
C PRO A 89 -5.48 -1.10 1.60
N GLU A 90 -6.36 -1.69 2.41
CA GLU A 90 -7.70 -1.12 2.69
C GLU A 90 -7.62 0.22 3.42
N ARG A 91 -6.69 0.36 4.38
CA ARG A 91 -6.46 1.63 5.08
C ARG A 91 -5.91 2.70 4.14
N PHE A 92 -5.06 2.30 3.19
CA PHE A 92 -4.56 3.23 2.18
C PHE A 92 -5.67 3.69 1.24
N ILE A 93 -6.55 2.80 0.79
CA ILE A 93 -7.75 3.16 0.01
C ILE A 93 -8.61 4.17 0.80
N ASP A 94 -8.91 3.87 2.07
CA ASP A 94 -9.67 4.77 2.93
C ASP A 94 -8.99 6.14 3.10
N TYR A 95 -7.66 6.15 3.24
CA TYR A 95 -6.86 7.36 3.37
C TYR A 95 -6.97 8.24 2.12
N VAL A 96 -6.76 7.69 0.93
CA VAL A 96 -6.83 8.47 -0.32
C VAL A 96 -8.23 9.02 -0.58
N ILE A 97 -9.28 8.25 -0.27
CA ILE A 97 -10.67 8.70 -0.39
C ILE A 97 -10.94 9.87 0.58
N LYS A 98 -10.52 9.75 1.83
CA LYS A 98 -10.73 10.77 2.88
C LYS A 98 -9.86 12.01 2.71
N SER A 99 -8.74 11.91 2.02
CA SER A 99 -7.82 13.04 1.77
C SER A 99 -8.45 14.16 0.93
N GLY A 100 -9.53 13.88 0.20
CA GLY A 100 -10.15 14.82 -0.73
C GLY A 100 -9.33 15.11 -1.99
N VAL A 101 -8.21 14.42 -2.18
CA VAL A 101 -7.38 14.54 -3.39
C VAL A 101 -8.15 14.00 -4.59
N LYS A 102 -8.04 14.67 -5.74
CA LYS A 102 -8.68 14.21 -6.99
C LYS A 102 -8.16 12.84 -7.40
N LEU A 103 -9.04 11.98 -7.92
CA LEU A 103 -8.75 10.60 -8.32
C LEU A 103 -7.53 10.48 -9.25
N ASP A 104 -7.33 11.41 -10.18
CA ASP A 104 -6.19 11.42 -11.08
C ASP A 104 -4.82 11.58 -10.38
N HIS A 105 -4.83 12.00 -9.11
CA HIS A 105 -3.63 12.20 -8.29
C HIS A 105 -3.40 11.09 -7.27
N TRP A 106 -4.27 10.08 -7.21
CA TRP A 106 -4.15 8.99 -6.23
C TRP A 106 -2.92 8.09 -6.43
N CYS A 107 -2.38 8.07 -7.64
CA CYS A 107 -1.17 7.29 -7.99
C CYS A 107 0.14 8.08 -7.80
N ARG A 108 0.15 9.09 -6.95
CA ARG A 108 1.35 9.88 -6.67
C ARG A 108 2.09 9.34 -5.46
N ASP A 109 3.40 9.19 -5.58
CA ASP A 109 4.26 8.69 -4.50
C ASP A 109 4.18 9.58 -3.25
N GLU A 110 4.03 10.90 -3.42
CA GLU A 110 3.90 11.83 -2.31
C GLU A 110 2.65 11.56 -1.45
N LEU A 111 1.56 11.04 -2.07
CA LEU A 111 0.35 10.68 -1.34
C LEU A 111 0.57 9.39 -0.53
N TYR A 112 1.30 8.44 -1.08
CA TYR A 112 1.69 7.23 -0.36
C TYR A 112 2.68 7.55 0.78
N ASP A 113 3.69 8.36 0.53
CA ASP A 113 4.64 8.84 1.55
C ASP A 113 3.91 9.53 2.72
N ALA A 114 2.88 10.33 2.42
CA ALA A 114 2.07 10.99 3.45
C ALA A 114 1.26 9.96 4.27
N TYR A 115 0.69 8.96 3.60
CA TYR A 115 -0.01 7.86 4.26
C TYR A 115 0.92 7.07 5.20
N ILE A 116 2.13 6.71 4.75
CA ILE A 116 3.10 5.97 5.57
C ILE A 116 3.49 6.79 6.81
N ARG A 117 3.77 8.08 6.65
CA ARG A 117 4.10 8.96 7.79
C ARG A 117 2.97 9.06 8.82
N GLU A 118 1.71 9.04 8.37
CA GLU A 118 0.56 9.03 9.28
C GLU A 118 0.39 7.66 9.94
N LEU A 119 0.41 6.59 9.14
CA LEU A 119 0.25 5.22 9.61
C LEU A 119 1.23 4.88 10.73
N ILE A 120 2.53 5.12 10.52
CA ILE A 120 3.59 4.78 11.46
C ILE A 120 3.39 5.50 12.81
N LYS A 121 2.84 6.72 12.77
CA LYS A 121 2.58 7.50 13.99
C LYS A 121 1.43 6.98 14.83
N ILE A 122 0.49 6.25 14.23
CA ILE A 122 -0.74 5.81 14.91
C ILE A 122 -0.87 4.29 15.07
N GLU A 123 -0.07 3.51 14.34
CA GLU A 123 -0.19 2.05 14.37
C GLU A 123 0.17 1.48 15.75
N PRO A 124 -0.49 0.37 16.17
CA PRO A 124 -0.11 -0.37 17.37
C PRO A 124 1.29 -0.99 17.24
N ALA A 125 1.98 -1.11 18.37
CA ALA A 125 3.34 -1.65 18.42
C ALA A 125 3.45 -3.09 17.92
N ASP A 126 2.48 -3.94 18.25
CA ASP A 126 2.45 -5.35 17.84
C ASP A 126 2.47 -5.55 16.32
N GLY A 127 1.59 -4.85 15.60
CA GLY A 127 1.57 -4.89 14.13
C GLY A 127 2.84 -4.33 13.51
N ALA A 128 3.38 -3.26 14.08
CA ALA A 128 4.64 -2.65 13.65
C ALA A 128 5.83 -3.60 13.83
N ILE A 129 5.90 -4.32 14.97
CA ILE A 129 6.94 -5.31 15.25
C ILE A 129 6.86 -6.48 14.28
N GLN A 130 5.68 -7.08 14.13
CA GLN A 130 5.50 -8.22 13.23
C GLN A 130 5.97 -7.92 11.81
N ARG A 131 5.60 -6.75 11.28
CA ARG A 131 6.05 -6.29 9.97
C ARG A 131 7.56 -6.11 9.92
N THR A 132 8.14 -5.47 10.93
CA THR A 132 9.58 -5.25 11.01
C THR A 132 10.35 -6.56 11.05
N ILE A 133 9.96 -7.51 11.91
CA ILE A 133 10.59 -8.83 12.00
C ILE A 133 10.49 -9.57 10.66
N LYS A 134 9.31 -9.54 10.00
CA LYS A 134 9.15 -10.14 8.68
C LYS A 134 10.14 -9.57 7.66
N THR A 135 10.29 -8.26 7.60
CA THR A 135 11.25 -7.59 6.71
C THR A 135 12.69 -7.99 7.03
N MET A 136 13.05 -8.10 8.32
CA MET A 136 14.38 -8.56 8.75
C MET A 136 14.62 -10.02 8.35
N MET A 137 13.60 -10.89 8.45
CA MET A 137 13.69 -12.29 8.02
C MET A 137 13.86 -12.41 6.50
N GLU A 138 13.10 -11.64 5.71
CA GLU A 138 13.24 -11.59 4.25
C GLU A 138 14.65 -11.12 3.82
N TRP A 139 15.22 -10.16 4.54
CA TRP A 139 16.61 -9.75 4.34
C TRP A 139 17.59 -10.87 4.69
N ALA A 140 17.38 -11.55 5.81
CA ALA A 140 18.20 -12.64 6.30
C ALA A 140 18.29 -13.81 5.28
N ASP A 141 17.14 -14.22 4.73
CA ASP A 141 17.05 -15.26 3.70
C ASP A 141 17.85 -14.86 2.45
N ALA A 142 17.71 -13.61 2.02
CA ALA A 142 18.43 -13.10 0.84
C ALA A 142 19.95 -12.96 1.03
N ASN A 143 20.43 -12.85 2.30
CA ASN A 143 21.83 -12.62 2.63
C ASN A 143 22.51 -13.81 3.34
N SER A 144 21.79 -14.92 3.58
CA SER A 144 22.26 -16.07 4.34
C SER A 144 22.83 -15.67 5.71
N ALA A 145 22.14 -14.78 6.42
CA ALA A 145 22.55 -14.19 7.69
C ALA A 145 21.46 -14.39 8.77
N PRO A 146 21.77 -14.35 10.05
CA PRO A 146 20.77 -14.30 11.09
C PRO A 146 19.96 -12.99 11.01
N TRP A 147 18.63 -13.09 11.13
CA TRP A 147 17.74 -11.92 10.96
C TRP A 147 17.91 -10.86 12.05
N GLU A 148 18.30 -11.27 13.27
CA GLU A 148 18.61 -10.40 14.40
C GLU A 148 19.81 -9.48 14.16
N HIS A 149 20.64 -9.82 13.16
CA HIS A 149 21.79 -9.02 12.76
C HIS A 149 21.46 -7.94 11.70
N TYR A 150 20.20 -7.80 11.31
CA TYR A 150 19.78 -6.84 10.28
C TYR A 150 20.38 -5.45 10.51
N PHE A 151 20.18 -4.84 11.68
CA PHE A 151 20.66 -3.47 11.95
C PHE A 151 22.18 -3.32 11.88
N GLN A 152 22.92 -4.40 12.10
CA GLN A 152 24.39 -4.38 12.08
C GLN A 152 24.93 -4.45 10.65
N TYR A 153 24.33 -5.27 9.79
CA TYR A 153 24.91 -5.64 8.50
C TYR A 153 24.11 -5.20 7.28
N VAL A 154 22.90 -4.70 7.45
CA VAL A 154 22.11 -4.20 6.32
C VAL A 154 22.85 -3.06 5.60
N ASN A 155 22.75 -3.03 4.27
CA ASN A 155 23.20 -1.89 3.48
C ASN A 155 22.41 -0.64 3.87
N LEU A 156 23.08 0.51 4.08
CA LEU A 156 22.43 1.72 4.58
C LEU A 156 21.36 2.27 3.63
N ASN A 157 21.56 2.18 2.31
CA ASN A 157 20.53 2.60 1.34
C ASN A 157 19.29 1.70 1.43
N ARG A 158 19.46 0.39 1.64
CA ARG A 158 18.34 -0.53 1.88
C ARG A 158 17.63 -0.20 3.19
N ALA A 159 18.38 0.03 4.27
CA ALA A 159 17.79 0.42 5.55
C ALA A 159 17.01 1.74 5.46
N THR A 160 17.57 2.75 4.76
CA THR A 160 16.90 4.03 4.49
C THR A 160 15.58 3.81 3.76
N HIS A 161 15.59 2.99 2.71
CA HIS A 161 14.38 2.62 1.97
C HIS A 161 13.38 1.90 2.88
N ASP A 162 13.80 0.86 3.61
CA ASP A 162 12.92 0.06 4.44
C ASP A 162 12.27 0.89 5.58
N ILE A 163 13.00 1.86 6.15
CA ILE A 163 12.45 2.80 7.13
C ILE A 163 11.48 3.79 6.46
N LYS A 164 11.87 4.37 5.32
CA LYS A 164 11.01 5.33 4.56
C LYS A 164 9.68 4.69 4.19
N GLU A 165 9.71 3.47 3.68
CA GLU A 165 8.51 2.73 3.27
C GLU A 165 7.72 2.14 4.46
N GLY A 166 8.19 2.35 5.71
CA GLY A 166 7.55 1.85 6.91
C GLY A 166 7.69 0.35 7.13
N LEU A 167 8.51 -0.33 6.35
CA LEU A 167 8.78 -1.77 6.49
C LEU A 167 9.55 -2.06 7.77
N ILE A 168 10.46 -1.19 8.14
CA ILE A 168 11.17 -1.18 9.43
C ILE A 168 10.62 -0.04 10.29
N SER A 169 10.02 -0.41 11.43
CA SER A 169 9.34 0.54 12.29
C SER A 169 10.28 1.21 13.29
N PRO A 170 10.09 2.51 13.60
CA PRO A 170 10.79 3.20 14.68
C PRO A 170 10.59 2.57 16.07
N TRP A 171 9.52 1.80 16.27
CA TRP A 171 9.36 1.02 17.49
C TRP A 171 10.57 0.14 17.77
N LEU A 172 11.14 -0.51 16.76
CA LEU A 172 12.31 -1.37 16.93
C LEU A 172 13.63 -0.57 16.82
N VAL A 173 13.73 0.31 15.81
CA VAL A 173 14.94 1.12 15.57
C VAL A 173 15.33 1.93 16.79
N LEU A 174 14.37 2.60 17.45
CA LEU A 174 14.67 3.51 18.57
C LEU A 174 14.71 2.81 19.94
N ASN A 175 14.26 1.56 20.05
CA ASN A 175 14.31 0.78 21.29
C ASN A 175 15.42 -0.27 21.31
N THR A 176 16.22 -0.40 20.25
CA THR A 176 17.40 -1.28 20.21
C THR A 176 18.69 -0.46 20.16
N ARG A 177 19.78 -1.04 20.67
CA ARG A 177 21.11 -0.42 20.57
C ARG A 177 21.57 -0.39 19.11
N SER A 178 21.50 -1.54 18.44
CA SER A 178 21.93 -1.69 17.03
C SER A 178 21.11 -0.82 16.06
N GLY A 179 19.82 -0.63 16.32
CA GLY A 179 18.99 0.30 15.53
C GLY A 179 19.41 1.76 15.67
N LYS A 180 19.78 2.20 16.88
CA LYS A 180 20.34 3.54 17.09
C LYS A 180 21.72 3.69 16.43
N GLU A 181 22.57 2.67 16.52
CA GLU A 181 23.87 2.65 15.86
C GLU A 181 23.73 2.65 14.33
N LEU A 182 22.67 2.00 13.76
CA LEU A 182 22.32 2.09 12.36
C LEU A 182 22.10 3.55 11.95
N LEU A 183 21.26 4.30 12.69
CA LEU A 183 21.00 5.71 12.38
C LEU A 183 22.28 6.57 12.47
N GLN A 184 23.18 6.29 13.41
CA GLN A 184 24.46 7.00 13.55
C GLN A 184 25.42 6.74 12.36
N ARG A 185 25.27 5.64 11.64
CA ARG A 185 26.07 5.32 10.46
C ARG A 185 25.53 5.94 9.16
N MET A 186 24.29 6.44 9.18
CA MET A 186 23.67 7.09 8.03
C MET A 186 24.31 8.44 7.76
N ASN A 187 24.45 8.80 6.49
CA ASN A 187 24.86 10.14 6.07
C ASN A 187 23.71 11.14 6.15
N ASP A 188 24.00 12.44 5.94
CA ASP A 188 23.01 13.53 6.06
C ASP A 188 21.82 13.33 5.11
N GLU A 189 22.05 12.91 3.87
CA GLU A 189 20.98 12.65 2.89
C GLU A 189 20.04 11.52 3.35
N GLN A 190 20.60 10.42 3.86
CA GLN A 190 19.83 9.31 4.40
C GLN A 190 19.04 9.71 5.64
N LEU A 191 19.65 10.51 6.52
CA LEU A 191 18.97 11.04 7.70
C LEU A 191 17.85 12.02 7.34
N GLU A 192 17.99 12.83 6.30
CA GLU A 192 16.92 13.70 5.80
C GLU A 192 15.72 12.88 5.32
N ILE A 193 15.96 11.77 4.63
CA ILE A 193 14.90 10.86 4.14
C ILE A 193 14.15 10.20 5.31
N VAL A 194 14.85 9.66 6.29
CA VAL A 194 14.22 8.89 7.39
C VAL A 194 13.76 9.79 8.55
N GLY A 195 14.28 11.00 8.67
CA GLY A 195 14.01 11.94 9.76
C GLY A 195 12.52 12.15 10.07
N PRO A 196 11.65 12.37 9.06
CA PRO A 196 10.20 12.49 9.29
C PRO A 196 9.54 11.26 9.91
N ILE A 197 10.16 10.07 9.78
CA ILE A 197 9.68 8.78 10.29
C ILE A 197 10.20 8.54 11.71
N VAL A 198 11.49 8.82 11.95
CA VAL A 198 12.17 8.54 13.22
C VAL A 198 12.32 9.75 14.14
N ASP A 199 11.53 10.83 13.92
CA ASP A 199 11.59 12.07 14.72
C ASP A 199 11.69 11.80 16.23
N PRO A 200 12.84 12.09 16.87
CA PRO A 200 13.05 11.75 18.28
C PRO A 200 12.07 12.48 19.20
N GLN A 201 11.66 13.70 18.86
CA GLN A 201 10.75 14.48 19.70
C GLN A 201 9.36 13.86 19.73
N PHE A 202 8.88 13.39 18.56
CA PHE A 202 7.62 12.67 18.48
C PHE A 202 7.71 11.34 19.24
N TRP A 203 8.73 10.53 18.99
CA TRP A 203 8.83 9.17 19.51
C TRP A 203 9.07 9.13 21.01
N ILE A 204 9.85 10.06 21.59
CA ILE A 204 10.02 10.17 23.05
C ILE A 204 8.67 10.41 23.74
N ARG A 205 7.81 11.29 23.18
CA ARG A 205 6.47 11.54 23.72
C ARG A 205 5.58 10.31 23.60
N ARG A 206 5.61 9.64 22.43
CA ARG A 206 4.82 8.42 22.18
C ARG A 206 5.21 7.29 23.12
N PHE A 207 6.50 7.03 23.32
CA PHE A 207 6.97 5.99 24.26
C PHE A 207 6.56 6.29 25.70
N LYS A 208 6.61 7.54 26.11
CA LYS A 208 6.12 7.93 27.44
C LYS A 208 4.61 7.73 27.60
N SER A 209 3.83 7.88 26.56
CA SER A 209 2.37 7.71 26.59
C SER A 209 1.92 6.25 26.47
N LEU A 210 2.78 5.34 26.03
CA LEU A 210 2.48 3.93 25.75
C LEU A 210 3.52 3.00 26.43
N PRO A 211 3.64 3.04 27.77
CA PRO A 211 4.67 2.26 28.47
C PRO A 211 4.51 0.74 28.33
N ALA A 212 3.27 0.24 28.22
CA ALA A 212 3.01 -1.19 27.99
C ALA A 212 3.55 -1.66 26.63
N ASP A 213 3.40 -0.84 25.59
CA ASP A 213 3.93 -1.15 24.26
C ASP A 213 5.47 -1.14 24.27
N VAL A 214 6.09 -0.23 25.03
CA VAL A 214 7.56 -0.19 25.19
C VAL A 214 8.07 -1.45 25.90
N GLU A 215 7.39 -1.94 26.93
CA GLU A 215 7.77 -3.19 27.60
C GLU A 215 7.62 -4.38 26.63
N LEU A 216 6.53 -4.46 25.88
CA LEU A 216 6.37 -5.47 24.82
C LEU A 216 7.56 -5.47 23.86
N ILE A 217 8.00 -4.29 23.40
CA ILE A 217 9.17 -4.18 22.52
C ILE A 217 10.43 -4.72 23.19
N LYS A 218 10.67 -4.36 24.46
CA LYS A 218 11.85 -4.83 25.21
C LYS A 218 11.87 -6.34 25.36
N ASP A 219 10.72 -6.94 25.62
CA ASP A 219 10.60 -8.40 25.73
C ASP A 219 10.92 -9.07 24.40
N VAL A 220 10.34 -8.59 23.29
CA VAL A 220 10.65 -9.08 21.94
C VAL A 220 12.14 -8.92 21.60
N VAL A 221 12.73 -7.76 21.86
CA VAL A 221 14.16 -7.49 21.61
C VAL A 221 15.05 -8.45 22.40
N LYS A 222 14.70 -8.72 23.66
CA LYS A 222 15.43 -9.64 24.53
C LYS A 222 15.32 -11.09 24.08
N GLU A 223 14.10 -11.57 23.78
CA GLU A 223 13.85 -12.93 23.30
C GLU A 223 14.52 -13.18 21.95
N ALA A 224 14.42 -12.22 21.06
CA ALA A 224 14.99 -12.25 19.71
C ALA A 224 16.50 -11.99 19.68
N LYS A 225 17.13 -11.65 20.82
CA LYS A 225 18.57 -11.30 20.92
C LYS A 225 19.00 -10.18 19.95
N ILE A 226 18.12 -9.26 19.65
CA ILE A 226 18.44 -8.06 18.86
C ILE A 226 19.21 -7.11 19.79
N LEU A 227 20.52 -7.04 19.62
CA LEU A 227 21.44 -6.29 20.51
C LEU A 227 21.43 -4.78 20.19
#